data_d21a404fe6da91b2d879e3dd6c90ce2b
#
_entry.id   d21a404fe6da91b2d879e3dd6c90ce2b
#
_cell.length_a   1.000
_cell.length_b   1.000
_cell.length_c   1.000
_cell.angle_alpha   90.00
_cell.angle_beta   90.00
_cell.angle_gamma   90.00
#
_symmetry.space_group_name_H-M   'P 1'
#
loop_
_entity.id
_entity.type
_entity.pdbx_description
1 polymer ?
#
loop_
_entity_poly.entity_id
_entity_poly.type
_entity_poly.pdbx_seq_one_letter_code
_entity_poly.pdbx_strand_id
1 'polypeptide(L)'
;MLTAIVLATLVQTTLPNGLEVTIFPDPTMPVVATQVWYHVGAANEGKDNRGLAHLFEHLMFGATTTSARGDYGKFVTSVGGEENAYTSPDETIYVSEVPPEAADEILRFEAERMRNLSLTQENLDNEKKIVIEELRLRTENDPTSRLLVKAQRALLGDHPYAYDPSGSKADVAAATVASCRAFYDAYYHPNNAHLVVVGPVDPERVMATIRETFGALPSGGGTPEDVPPLYGWPFPSGFELKEDIPPVEVALVGAPLPPAGAKDATAVEVLLEVLAGGSVDPLHEIVVARRKKAIEAGIETITLRRGGGIVFYSASLPYRRKATAMRVLDEAIDELDRMDWLTDQTLASGKRRLIEDDAGAFVFAAERADAIGTSRWWLGDTRYAFDRTSRIDAVTRDEVAAAWRVYVRDAKRIRIYVKPEHVPAYIRMFGWLYPLFS
;
A
#
# COMPACT_ATOMS: atom_id res chain seq x y z
N MET A 1 10.18 -15.93 -24.21
CA MET A 1 10.90 -15.14 -25.25
C MET A 1 10.83 -13.63 -24.99
N LEU A 2 9.66 -13.05 -24.65
CA LEU A 2 9.54 -11.63 -24.22
C LEU A 2 10.39 -11.31 -22.98
N THR A 3 10.37 -12.15 -21.93
CA THR A 3 11.12 -11.94 -20.69
C THR A 3 12.63 -11.82 -20.92
N ALA A 4 13.18 -12.60 -21.86
CA ALA A 4 14.62 -12.55 -22.17
C ALA A 4 15.03 -11.29 -22.95
N ILE A 5 14.14 -10.74 -23.78
CA ILE A 5 14.37 -9.49 -24.53
C ILE A 5 14.29 -8.29 -23.58
N VAL A 6 13.35 -8.30 -22.65
CA VAL A 6 13.15 -7.25 -21.64
C VAL A 6 14.36 -7.14 -20.70
N LEU A 7 14.85 -8.28 -20.20
CA LEU A 7 16.01 -8.30 -19.29
C LEU A 7 17.32 -7.86 -19.98
N ALA A 8 17.43 -8.01 -21.30
CA ALA A 8 18.62 -7.59 -22.05
C ALA A 8 18.75 -6.05 -22.21
N THR A 9 17.68 -5.31 -21.93
CA THR A 9 17.65 -3.85 -22.03
C THR A 9 17.67 -3.13 -20.67
N LEU A 10 17.42 -3.86 -19.58
CA LEU A 10 17.40 -3.32 -18.22
C LEU A 10 18.81 -2.92 -17.77
N VAL A 11 19.01 -1.65 -17.44
CA VAL A 11 20.27 -1.16 -16.88
C VAL A 11 20.09 -0.97 -15.37
N GLN A 12 20.90 -1.68 -14.59
CA GLN A 12 20.89 -1.59 -13.14
C GLN A 12 22.30 -1.31 -12.62
N THR A 13 22.41 -0.39 -11.67
CA THR A 13 23.68 -0.08 -11.02
C THR A 13 23.42 0.54 -9.65
N THR A 14 24.45 0.50 -8.80
CA THR A 14 24.51 1.30 -7.57
C THR A 14 25.64 2.31 -7.71
N LEU A 15 25.34 3.58 -7.52
CA LEU A 15 26.36 4.64 -7.56
C LEU A 15 27.30 4.55 -6.33
N PRO A 16 28.49 5.16 -6.40
CA PRO A 16 29.44 5.16 -5.28
C PRO A 16 28.88 5.70 -3.95
N ASN A 17 27.88 6.59 -4.03
CA ASN A 17 27.20 7.15 -2.86
C ASN A 17 26.03 6.27 -2.36
N GLY A 18 25.80 5.10 -2.95
CA GLY A 18 24.80 4.12 -2.55
C GLY A 18 23.44 4.26 -3.22
N LEU A 19 23.20 5.25 -4.10
CA LEU A 19 21.95 5.34 -4.84
C LEU A 19 21.80 4.13 -5.77
N GLU A 20 20.71 3.41 -5.60
CA GLU A 20 20.30 2.37 -6.55
C GLU A 20 19.62 3.00 -7.76
N VAL A 21 20.00 2.58 -8.96
CA VAL A 21 19.44 3.11 -10.21
C VAL A 21 19.00 1.96 -11.09
N THR A 22 17.77 2.04 -11.59
CA THR A 22 17.24 1.15 -12.62
C THR A 22 16.70 1.98 -13.78
N ILE A 23 17.20 1.74 -14.98
CA ILE A 23 16.71 2.36 -16.22
C ILE A 23 16.13 1.25 -17.09
N PHE A 24 14.89 1.41 -17.47
CA PHE A 24 14.20 0.54 -18.41
C PHE A 24 13.84 1.32 -19.68
N PRO A 25 14.71 1.26 -20.72
CA PRO A 25 14.45 1.94 -21.98
C PRO A 25 13.36 1.22 -22.76
N ASP A 26 12.26 1.91 -23.03
CA ASP A 26 11.18 1.42 -23.86
C ASP A 26 10.75 2.46 -24.91
N PRO A 27 11.17 2.30 -26.17
CA PRO A 27 10.84 3.25 -27.23
C PRO A 27 9.36 3.22 -27.66
N THR A 28 8.55 2.30 -27.12
CA THR A 28 7.12 2.23 -27.42
C THR A 28 6.26 3.10 -26.52
N MET A 29 6.84 3.60 -25.41
CA MET A 29 6.17 4.53 -24.50
C MET A 29 6.13 5.94 -25.04
N PRO A 30 5.03 6.70 -24.82
CA PRO A 30 4.96 8.11 -25.27
C PRO A 30 5.67 9.08 -24.31
N VAL A 31 5.90 8.68 -23.05
CA VAL A 31 6.44 9.50 -21.96
C VAL A 31 7.55 8.76 -21.22
N VAL A 32 8.32 9.53 -20.46
CA VAL A 32 9.30 9.00 -19.49
C VAL A 32 8.72 9.15 -18.10
N ALA A 33 8.59 8.04 -17.39
CA ALA A 33 8.34 8.04 -15.96
C ALA A 33 9.67 8.05 -15.19
N THR A 34 9.79 8.96 -14.23
CA THR A 34 10.86 9.00 -13.27
C THR A 34 10.27 8.83 -11.87
N GLN A 35 10.75 7.85 -11.12
CA GLN A 35 10.34 7.62 -9.75
C GLN A 35 11.54 7.61 -8.81
N VAL A 36 11.44 8.37 -7.72
CA VAL A 36 12.40 8.31 -6.61
C VAL A 36 11.71 7.67 -5.42
N TRP A 37 12.16 6.46 -5.10
CA TRP A 37 11.70 5.64 -3.98
C TRP A 37 12.59 5.92 -2.78
N TYR A 38 12.06 6.58 -1.74
CA TYR A 38 12.75 6.66 -0.46
C TYR A 38 12.26 5.52 0.43
N HIS A 39 13.20 4.74 0.94
CA HIS A 39 12.92 3.62 1.83
C HIS A 39 12.61 4.11 3.25
N VAL A 40 11.60 4.96 3.34
CA VAL A 40 11.07 5.54 4.57
C VAL A 40 9.59 5.81 4.41
N GLY A 41 8.81 5.32 5.37
CA GLY A 41 7.38 5.58 5.47
C GLY A 41 6.96 5.73 6.92
N ALA A 42 5.66 5.68 7.19
CA ALA A 42 5.13 5.87 8.53
C ALA A 42 5.64 4.86 9.57
N ALA A 43 6.02 3.66 9.14
CA ALA A 43 6.56 2.63 10.03
C ALA A 43 7.96 2.96 10.58
N ASN A 44 8.68 3.89 9.94
CA ASN A 44 9.99 4.35 10.39
C ASN A 44 9.91 5.53 11.37
N GLU A 45 8.72 6.02 11.65
CA GLU A 45 8.50 7.17 12.52
C GLU A 45 8.55 6.79 13.99
N GLY A 46 9.25 7.60 14.79
CA GLY A 46 9.23 7.50 16.25
C GLY A 46 7.93 8.05 16.84
N LYS A 47 7.75 7.86 18.15
CA LYS A 47 6.56 8.34 18.87
C LYS A 47 6.34 9.86 18.77
N ASP A 48 7.44 10.61 18.67
CA ASP A 48 7.42 12.08 18.64
C ASP A 48 7.44 12.66 17.21
N ASN A 49 7.48 11.79 16.19
CA ASN A 49 7.65 12.17 14.79
C ASN A 49 6.55 11.60 13.87
N ARG A 50 5.40 11.27 14.42
CA ARG A 50 4.27 10.71 13.67
C ARG A 50 3.75 11.68 12.60
N GLY A 51 3.45 11.16 11.41
CA GLY A 51 2.96 11.94 10.26
C GLY A 51 4.05 12.73 9.54
N LEU A 52 5.34 12.60 9.92
CA LEU A 52 6.43 13.29 9.22
C LEU A 52 6.66 12.75 7.82
N ALA A 53 6.53 11.45 7.57
CA ALA A 53 6.70 10.89 6.23
C ALA A 53 5.71 11.52 5.24
N HIS A 54 4.43 11.58 5.59
CA HIS A 54 3.42 12.23 4.79
C HIS A 54 3.59 13.76 4.72
N LEU A 55 3.97 14.41 5.81
CA LEU A 55 4.29 15.83 5.78
C LEU A 55 5.48 16.12 4.83
N PHE A 56 6.46 15.21 4.75
CA PHE A 56 7.56 15.30 3.80
C PHE A 56 7.14 15.08 2.36
N GLU A 57 6.13 14.26 2.09
CA GLU A 57 5.51 14.16 0.77
C GLU A 57 5.14 15.56 0.25
N HIS A 58 4.49 16.39 1.09
CA HIS A 58 4.15 17.77 0.76
C HIS A 58 5.37 18.71 0.74
N LEU A 59 6.24 18.66 1.76
CA LEU A 59 7.38 19.56 1.88
C LEU A 59 8.37 19.44 0.72
N MET A 60 8.50 18.26 0.12
CA MET A 60 9.41 18.01 -1.00
C MET A 60 9.00 18.74 -2.30
N PHE A 61 7.75 19.20 -2.42
CA PHE A 61 7.32 20.11 -3.49
C PHE A 61 7.57 21.60 -3.16
N GLY A 62 8.25 21.87 -2.04
CA GLY A 62 8.62 23.19 -1.58
C GLY A 62 9.79 23.80 -2.36
N ALA A 63 10.32 24.91 -1.81
CA ALA A 63 11.52 25.54 -2.34
C ALA A 63 12.77 24.73 -2.00
N THR A 64 13.77 24.83 -2.88
CA THR A 64 15.14 24.35 -2.63
C THR A 64 16.11 25.54 -2.55
N THR A 65 17.41 25.28 -2.48
CA THR A 65 18.40 26.36 -2.51
C THR A 65 18.49 27.06 -3.86
N THR A 66 18.08 26.43 -4.95
CA THR A 66 18.17 26.93 -6.33
C THR A 66 16.82 27.14 -7.00
N SER A 67 15.72 26.62 -6.46
CA SER A 67 14.39 26.70 -7.04
C SER A 67 13.38 27.25 -6.05
N ALA A 68 12.51 28.17 -6.51
CA ALA A 68 11.41 28.67 -5.70
C ALA A 68 10.28 27.64 -5.58
N ARG A 69 9.43 27.79 -4.56
CA ARG A 69 8.23 26.96 -4.39
C ARG A 69 7.35 27.01 -5.65
N GLY A 70 6.97 25.84 -6.13
CA GLY A 70 6.13 25.65 -7.31
C GLY A 70 6.86 25.74 -8.66
N ASP A 71 8.18 25.96 -8.70
CA ASP A 71 8.91 25.98 -9.97
C ASP A 71 8.94 24.60 -10.60
N TYR A 72 9.07 23.54 -9.80
CA TYR A 72 8.97 22.15 -10.26
C TYR A 72 7.62 21.89 -10.97
N GLY A 73 6.50 22.14 -10.29
CA GLY A 73 5.17 21.92 -10.87
C GLY A 73 4.87 22.80 -12.09
N LYS A 74 5.36 24.06 -12.09
CA LYS A 74 5.28 24.91 -13.28
C LYS A 74 6.07 24.33 -14.45
N PHE A 75 7.27 23.81 -14.19
CA PHE A 75 8.06 23.17 -15.24
C PHE A 75 7.32 21.94 -15.79
N VAL A 76 6.89 20.99 -14.92
CA VAL A 76 6.15 19.79 -15.31
C VAL A 76 4.91 20.16 -16.14
N THR A 77 4.09 21.10 -15.65
CA THR A 77 2.91 21.58 -16.39
C THR A 77 3.29 22.22 -17.74
N SER A 78 4.37 22.98 -17.79
CA SER A 78 4.79 23.70 -19.02
C SER A 78 5.20 22.77 -20.15
N VAL A 79 5.67 21.56 -19.82
CA VAL A 79 6.04 20.53 -20.80
C VAL A 79 4.92 19.52 -21.06
N GLY A 80 3.73 19.71 -20.44
CA GLY A 80 2.59 18.83 -20.59
C GLY A 80 2.74 17.51 -19.81
N GLY A 81 3.55 17.53 -18.76
CA GLY A 81 3.75 16.37 -17.85
C GLY A 81 2.79 16.36 -16.66
N GLU A 82 2.92 15.32 -15.87
CA GLU A 82 2.19 15.11 -14.60
C GLU A 82 3.18 14.79 -13.49
N GLU A 83 2.86 15.19 -12.26
CA GLU A 83 3.62 14.84 -11.06
C GLU A 83 2.70 14.37 -9.96
N ASN A 84 3.19 13.46 -9.14
CA ASN A 84 2.49 12.96 -7.97
C ASN A 84 3.49 12.47 -6.92
N ALA A 85 3.00 12.21 -5.71
CA ALA A 85 3.73 11.48 -4.69
C ALA A 85 2.74 10.71 -3.81
N TYR A 86 3.22 9.70 -3.12
CA TYR A 86 2.45 8.96 -2.14
C TYR A 86 3.33 8.35 -1.06
N THR A 87 2.76 8.31 0.14
CA THR A 87 3.40 7.76 1.33
C THR A 87 2.65 6.52 1.79
N SER A 88 3.39 5.45 1.96
CA SER A 88 2.92 4.20 2.55
C SER A 88 3.52 4.00 3.95
N PRO A 89 3.18 2.92 4.66
CA PRO A 89 3.93 2.55 5.85
C PRO A 89 5.42 2.26 5.58
N ASP A 90 5.81 1.82 4.41
CA ASP A 90 7.14 1.30 4.12
C ASP A 90 8.01 2.21 3.23
N GLU A 91 7.40 3.09 2.43
CA GLU A 91 8.11 3.97 1.48
C GLU A 91 7.37 5.29 1.22
N THR A 92 8.14 6.27 0.74
CA THR A 92 7.62 7.50 0.14
C THR A 92 8.16 7.60 -1.27
N ILE A 93 7.27 7.77 -2.26
CA ILE A 93 7.60 7.72 -3.67
C ILE A 93 7.19 9.03 -4.33
N TYR A 94 8.10 9.59 -5.12
CA TYR A 94 7.84 10.77 -5.96
C TYR A 94 7.86 10.35 -7.40
N VAL A 95 6.81 10.70 -8.14
CA VAL A 95 6.56 10.28 -9.51
C VAL A 95 6.45 11.48 -10.41
N SER A 96 7.06 11.42 -11.57
CA SER A 96 6.80 12.34 -12.68
C SER A 96 6.73 11.61 -14.00
N GLU A 97 5.80 12.02 -14.86
CA GLU A 97 5.69 11.58 -16.24
C GLU A 97 5.80 12.78 -17.15
N VAL A 98 6.80 12.79 -18.02
CA VAL A 98 7.10 13.93 -18.90
C VAL A 98 7.48 13.46 -20.30
N PRO A 99 7.39 14.33 -21.33
CA PRO A 99 7.99 14.05 -22.63
C PRO A 99 9.49 13.75 -22.52
N PRO A 100 10.06 12.91 -23.38
CA PRO A 100 11.44 12.43 -23.29
C PRO A 100 12.49 13.52 -23.21
N GLU A 101 12.25 14.67 -23.86
CA GLU A 101 13.14 15.81 -23.87
C GLU A 101 13.24 16.53 -22.52
N ALA A 102 12.25 16.37 -21.64
CA ALA A 102 12.20 16.98 -20.31
C ALA A 102 12.82 16.09 -19.21
N ALA A 103 13.12 14.82 -19.50
CA ALA A 103 13.57 13.86 -18.50
C ALA A 103 14.84 14.27 -17.75
N ASP A 104 15.83 14.88 -18.44
CA ASP A 104 17.06 15.33 -17.81
C ASP A 104 16.80 16.45 -16.77
N GLU A 105 15.86 17.34 -17.05
CA GLU A 105 15.54 18.44 -16.13
C GLU A 105 14.78 17.91 -14.90
N ILE A 106 13.91 16.93 -15.07
CA ILE A 106 13.27 16.21 -13.93
C ILE A 106 14.35 15.60 -13.02
N LEU A 107 15.33 14.92 -13.59
CA LEU A 107 16.43 14.35 -12.81
C LEU A 107 17.22 15.42 -12.03
N ARG A 108 17.37 16.63 -12.57
CA ARG A 108 18.01 17.76 -11.86
C ARG A 108 17.16 18.23 -10.68
N PHE A 109 15.86 18.41 -10.88
CA PHE A 109 14.94 18.78 -9.82
C PHE A 109 14.90 17.72 -8.70
N GLU A 110 14.85 16.44 -9.07
CA GLU A 110 14.83 15.33 -8.09
C GLU A 110 16.11 15.28 -7.25
N ALA A 111 17.29 15.44 -7.89
CA ALA A 111 18.56 15.48 -7.18
C ALA A 111 18.67 16.72 -6.27
N GLU A 112 18.18 17.87 -6.73
CA GLU A 112 18.17 19.11 -5.95
C GLU A 112 17.30 18.97 -4.69
N ARG A 113 16.06 18.47 -4.83
CA ARG A 113 15.16 18.31 -3.67
C ARG A 113 15.59 17.19 -2.72
N MET A 114 16.36 16.20 -3.20
CA MET A 114 16.90 15.13 -2.34
C MET A 114 17.83 15.66 -1.24
N ARG A 115 18.53 16.79 -1.48
CA ARG A 115 19.53 17.28 -0.51
C ARG A 115 19.42 18.74 -0.13
N ASN A 116 18.84 19.56 -0.97
CA ASN A 116 18.87 21.02 -0.84
C ASN A 116 17.50 21.63 -0.53
N LEU A 117 16.59 20.86 0.07
CA LEU A 117 15.27 21.32 0.45
C LEU A 117 15.36 22.46 1.47
N SER A 118 14.66 23.57 1.20
CA SER A 118 14.63 24.76 2.06
C SER A 118 13.55 24.61 3.11
N LEU A 119 13.92 24.06 4.28
CA LEU A 119 13.03 23.89 5.42
C LEU A 119 12.99 25.18 6.25
N THR A 120 12.04 26.06 5.96
CA THR A 120 11.77 27.28 6.72
C THR A 120 10.51 27.15 7.57
N GLN A 121 10.36 27.99 8.62
CA GLN A 121 9.14 27.99 9.43
C GLN A 121 7.91 28.33 8.61
N GLU A 122 8.02 29.26 7.67
CA GLU A 122 6.91 29.67 6.80
C GLU A 122 6.44 28.51 5.92
N ASN A 123 7.37 27.79 5.26
CA ASN A 123 7.02 26.63 4.43
C ASN A 123 6.38 25.53 5.28
N LEU A 124 6.94 25.23 6.43
CA LEU A 124 6.39 24.24 7.34
C LEU A 124 4.98 24.59 7.80
N ASP A 125 4.73 25.84 8.20
CA ASP A 125 3.41 26.28 8.66
C ASP A 125 2.36 26.24 7.55
N ASN A 126 2.76 26.47 6.31
CA ASN A 126 1.87 26.37 5.15
C ASN A 126 1.51 24.92 4.86
N GLU A 127 2.48 24.01 4.80
CA GLU A 127 2.20 22.58 4.53
C GLU A 127 1.42 21.94 5.68
N LYS A 128 1.69 22.28 6.94
CA LYS A 128 0.88 21.83 8.08
C LYS A 128 -0.61 22.16 7.92
N LYS A 129 -0.94 23.37 7.45
CA LYS A 129 -2.34 23.76 7.25
C LYS A 129 -3.02 22.88 6.18
N ILE A 130 -2.30 22.58 5.10
CA ILE A 130 -2.80 21.72 4.01
C ILE A 130 -3.04 20.29 4.53
N VAL A 131 -2.03 19.68 5.17
CA VAL A 131 -2.11 18.33 5.71
C VAL A 131 -3.19 18.20 6.80
N ILE A 132 -3.32 19.20 7.69
CA ILE A 132 -4.37 19.20 8.74
C ILE A 132 -5.77 19.26 8.10
N GLU A 133 -5.97 20.04 7.03
CA GLU A 133 -7.26 20.10 6.36
C GLU A 133 -7.54 18.78 5.59
N GLU A 134 -6.54 18.18 5.00
CA GLU A 134 -6.65 16.86 4.38
C GLU A 134 -7.04 15.77 5.39
N LEU A 135 -6.38 15.72 6.55
CA LEU A 135 -6.73 14.83 7.66
C LEU A 135 -8.19 15.01 8.11
N ARG A 136 -8.65 16.26 8.16
CA ARG A 136 -10.04 16.56 8.49
C ARG A 136 -11.01 15.97 7.48
N LEU A 137 -10.70 16.11 6.20
CA LEU A 137 -11.57 15.62 5.12
C LEU A 137 -11.55 14.11 4.97
N ARG A 138 -10.36 13.50 5.00
CA ARG A 138 -10.18 12.07 4.71
C ARG A 138 -10.45 11.17 5.91
N THR A 139 -10.10 11.61 7.11
CA THR A 139 -10.16 10.74 8.30
C THR A 139 -11.21 11.18 9.29
N GLU A 140 -11.18 12.44 9.75
CA GLU A 140 -12.04 12.86 10.87
C GLU A 140 -13.52 12.94 10.49
N ASN A 141 -13.85 13.36 9.26
CA ASN A 141 -15.23 13.47 8.77
C ASN A 141 -15.77 12.14 8.23
N ASP A 142 -14.92 11.13 8.02
CA ASP A 142 -15.38 9.81 7.58
C ASP A 142 -15.40 8.80 8.73
N PRO A 143 -16.59 8.34 9.15
CA PRO A 143 -16.71 7.33 10.21
C PRO A 143 -16.01 6.01 9.90
N THR A 144 -15.96 5.61 8.64
CA THR A 144 -15.34 4.36 8.21
C THR A 144 -13.82 4.45 8.36
N SER A 145 -13.21 5.52 7.91
CA SER A 145 -11.77 5.76 8.06
C SER A 145 -11.37 5.85 9.54
N ARG A 146 -12.18 6.57 10.38
CA ARG A 146 -11.95 6.58 11.84
C ARG A 146 -12.00 5.19 12.45
N LEU A 147 -12.96 4.36 12.03
CA LEU A 147 -13.07 2.99 12.49
C LEU A 147 -11.85 2.16 12.11
N LEU A 148 -11.38 2.26 10.86
CA LEU A 148 -10.20 1.55 10.37
C LEU A 148 -8.95 1.92 11.17
N VAL A 149 -8.69 3.20 11.38
CA VAL A 149 -7.55 3.68 12.19
C VAL A 149 -7.62 3.15 13.63
N LYS A 150 -8.81 3.18 14.27
CA LYS A 150 -9.01 2.62 15.61
C LYS A 150 -8.80 1.10 15.64
N ALA A 151 -9.30 0.39 14.63
CA ALA A 151 -9.15 -1.06 14.52
C ALA A 151 -7.67 -1.45 14.32
N GLN A 152 -6.96 -0.77 13.43
CA GLN A 152 -5.54 -0.96 13.15
C GLN A 152 -4.71 -0.74 14.43
N ARG A 153 -4.97 0.35 15.16
CA ARG A 153 -4.29 0.65 16.43
C ARG A 153 -4.55 -0.40 17.51
N ALA A 154 -5.81 -0.83 17.67
CA ALA A 154 -6.18 -1.85 18.65
C ALA A 154 -5.63 -3.25 18.29
N LEU A 155 -5.52 -3.54 17.00
CA LEU A 155 -5.03 -4.81 16.48
C LEU A 155 -3.50 -4.93 16.62
N LEU A 156 -2.77 -3.89 16.25
CA LEU A 156 -1.33 -3.92 16.07
C LEU A 156 -0.55 -3.42 17.29
N GLY A 157 -1.19 -2.66 18.19
CA GLY A 157 -0.59 -2.20 19.45
C GLY A 157 0.66 -1.36 19.22
N ASP A 158 1.83 -1.87 19.57
CA ASP A 158 3.11 -1.17 19.43
C ASP A 158 3.86 -1.53 18.13
N HIS A 159 3.24 -2.30 17.22
CA HIS A 159 3.84 -2.57 15.92
C HIS A 159 3.97 -1.27 15.11
N PRO A 160 5.06 -1.06 14.33
CA PRO A 160 5.22 0.13 13.49
C PRO A 160 4.04 0.38 12.53
N TYR A 161 3.43 -0.67 11.99
CA TYR A 161 2.23 -0.56 11.16
C TYR A 161 0.93 -0.20 11.90
N ALA A 162 0.98 0.05 13.20
CA ALA A 162 -0.21 0.42 13.97
C ALA A 162 -0.70 1.85 13.73
N TYR A 163 0.01 2.64 12.95
CA TYR A 163 -0.25 4.06 12.77
C TYR A 163 -0.59 4.39 11.32
N ASP A 164 -1.53 5.31 11.16
CA ASP A 164 -1.88 5.86 9.84
C ASP A 164 -0.70 6.68 9.30
N PRO A 165 -0.33 6.55 8.03
CA PRO A 165 0.76 7.31 7.43
C PRO A 165 0.63 8.82 7.55
N SER A 166 -0.60 9.33 7.55
CA SER A 166 -0.86 10.77 7.69
C SER A 166 -0.69 11.29 9.12
N GLY A 167 -0.53 10.40 10.12
CA GLY A 167 -0.47 10.79 11.52
C GLY A 167 -1.81 11.31 12.06
N SER A 168 -1.74 12.19 13.05
CA SER A 168 -2.91 12.92 13.59
C SER A 168 -2.69 14.43 13.50
N LYS A 169 -3.76 15.22 13.62
CA LYS A 169 -3.64 16.69 13.71
C LYS A 169 -2.67 17.14 14.79
N ALA A 170 -2.67 16.46 15.93
CA ALA A 170 -1.78 16.80 17.05
C ALA A 170 -0.31 16.52 16.67
N ASP A 171 -0.05 15.40 16.02
CA ASP A 171 1.28 15.02 15.55
C ASP A 171 1.81 16.02 14.52
N VAL A 172 1.02 16.30 13.47
CA VAL A 172 1.39 17.26 12.41
C VAL A 172 1.58 18.67 13.00
N ALA A 173 0.70 19.11 13.92
CA ALA A 173 0.83 20.41 14.58
C ALA A 173 2.12 20.50 15.44
N ALA A 174 2.54 19.40 16.05
CA ALA A 174 3.74 19.34 16.89
C ALA A 174 5.06 19.34 16.08
N ALA A 175 5.04 19.03 14.77
CA ALA A 175 6.22 19.04 13.93
C ALA A 175 6.93 20.41 13.96
N THR A 176 8.26 20.43 14.06
CA THR A 176 9.11 21.61 14.09
C THR A 176 10.10 21.59 12.94
N VAL A 177 10.67 22.75 12.58
CA VAL A 177 11.77 22.79 11.59
C VAL A 177 12.92 21.88 12.00
N ALA A 178 13.21 21.79 13.31
CA ALA A 178 14.27 20.93 13.84
C ALA A 178 13.94 19.44 13.66
N SER A 179 12.72 19.00 13.98
CA SER A 179 12.30 17.60 13.77
C SER A 179 12.25 17.25 12.27
N CYS A 180 11.76 18.16 11.42
CA CYS A 180 11.77 17.99 9.98
C CYS A 180 13.21 17.89 9.43
N ARG A 181 14.14 18.76 9.87
CA ARG A 181 15.54 18.68 9.46
C ARG A 181 16.17 17.34 9.84
N ALA A 182 15.96 16.91 11.08
CA ALA A 182 16.47 15.63 11.57
C ALA A 182 15.92 14.42 10.74
N PHE A 183 14.64 14.45 10.40
CA PHE A 183 14.00 13.41 9.58
C PHE A 183 14.54 13.42 8.14
N TYR A 184 14.65 14.60 7.54
CA TYR A 184 15.22 14.76 6.20
C TYR A 184 16.65 14.25 6.12
N ASP A 185 17.51 14.67 7.06
CA ASP A 185 18.92 14.27 7.09
C ASP A 185 19.09 12.77 7.38
N ALA A 186 18.15 12.15 8.10
CA ALA A 186 18.18 10.73 8.39
C ALA A 186 17.76 9.83 7.23
N TYR A 187 16.83 10.29 6.37
CA TYR A 187 16.16 9.39 5.42
C TYR A 187 16.24 9.83 3.96
N TYR A 188 16.36 11.13 3.65
CA TYR A 188 16.36 11.65 2.28
C TYR A 188 17.79 11.81 1.75
N HIS A 189 18.38 10.69 1.34
CA HIS A 189 19.75 10.64 0.84
C HIS A 189 19.95 9.47 -0.12
N PRO A 190 21.01 9.48 -0.96
CA PRO A 190 21.19 8.50 -2.03
C PRO A 190 21.17 7.04 -1.58
N ASN A 191 21.87 6.68 -0.52
CA ASN A 191 21.96 5.28 -0.06
C ASN A 191 20.71 4.76 0.70
N ASN A 192 19.65 5.58 0.77
CA ASN A 192 18.31 5.18 1.21
C ASN A 192 17.27 5.36 0.11
N ALA A 193 17.70 5.39 -1.15
CA ALA A 193 16.81 5.64 -2.26
C ALA A 193 17.09 4.73 -3.46
N HIS A 194 16.03 4.47 -4.23
CA HIS A 194 16.07 3.81 -5.53
C HIS A 194 15.45 4.73 -6.58
N LEU A 195 16.22 5.07 -7.61
CA LEU A 195 15.77 5.84 -8.76
C LEU A 195 15.41 4.89 -9.90
N VAL A 196 14.16 4.96 -10.36
CA VAL A 196 13.64 4.19 -11.48
C VAL A 196 13.27 5.12 -12.62
N VAL A 197 13.78 4.85 -13.82
CA VAL A 197 13.48 5.61 -15.06
C VAL A 197 12.97 4.64 -16.11
N VAL A 198 11.76 4.88 -16.61
CA VAL A 198 11.11 4.03 -17.62
C VAL A 198 10.62 4.88 -18.79
N GLY A 199 10.93 4.49 -20.00
CA GLY A 199 10.40 5.17 -21.20
C GLY A 199 11.37 5.25 -22.36
N PRO A 200 11.07 6.07 -23.38
CA PRO A 200 11.88 6.21 -24.59
C PRO A 200 13.15 7.05 -24.32
N VAL A 201 14.10 6.49 -23.60
CA VAL A 201 15.34 7.15 -23.20
C VAL A 201 16.57 6.44 -23.76
N ASP A 202 17.63 7.21 -23.97
CA ASP A 202 18.99 6.68 -24.15
C ASP A 202 19.58 6.41 -22.75
N PRO A 203 19.83 5.15 -22.37
CA PRO A 203 20.33 4.81 -21.03
C PRO A 203 21.70 5.43 -20.71
N GLU A 204 22.57 5.59 -21.69
CA GLU A 204 23.91 6.18 -21.48
C GLU A 204 23.78 7.68 -21.16
N ARG A 205 22.94 8.39 -21.89
CA ARG A 205 22.65 9.82 -21.64
C ARG A 205 22.00 10.01 -20.26
N VAL A 206 20.96 9.26 -19.95
CA VAL A 206 20.27 9.36 -18.65
C VAL A 206 21.22 9.02 -17.50
N MET A 207 22.03 7.97 -17.65
CA MET A 207 23.03 7.60 -16.65
C MET A 207 24.10 8.68 -16.48
N ALA A 208 24.49 9.39 -17.53
CA ALA A 208 25.42 10.51 -17.42
C ALA A 208 24.83 11.66 -16.60
N THR A 209 23.56 12.04 -16.87
CA THR A 209 22.83 13.06 -16.08
C THR A 209 22.67 12.62 -14.61
N ILE A 210 22.34 11.35 -14.35
CA ILE A 210 22.23 10.82 -12.98
C ILE A 210 23.57 10.90 -12.25
N ARG A 211 24.67 10.56 -12.91
CA ARG A 211 26.02 10.67 -12.29
C ARG A 211 26.41 12.10 -12.02
N GLU A 212 26.10 13.03 -12.93
CA GLU A 212 26.38 14.46 -12.76
C GLU A 212 25.59 15.04 -11.57
N THR A 213 24.31 14.68 -11.41
CA THR A 213 23.38 15.26 -10.44
C THR A 213 23.41 14.48 -9.11
N PHE A 214 22.85 13.29 -9.08
CA PHE A 214 22.77 12.45 -7.88
C PHE A 214 24.13 11.93 -7.43
N GLY A 215 25.04 11.63 -8.37
CA GLY A 215 26.37 11.11 -8.04
C GLY A 215 27.24 12.09 -7.25
N ALA A 216 26.96 13.40 -7.33
CA ALA A 216 27.61 14.45 -6.57
C ALA A 216 27.09 14.58 -5.12
N LEU A 217 25.95 13.96 -4.79
CA LEU A 217 25.35 14.05 -3.47
C LEU A 217 26.08 13.15 -2.46
N PRO A 218 26.25 13.59 -1.21
CA PRO A 218 26.87 12.77 -0.18
C PRO A 218 25.94 11.60 0.23
N SER A 219 26.53 10.48 0.63
CA SER A 219 25.81 9.43 1.33
C SER A 219 25.27 9.92 2.67
N GLY A 220 24.15 9.38 3.10
CA GLY A 220 23.58 9.63 4.43
C GLY A 220 24.02 8.63 5.50
N GLY A 221 23.37 8.69 6.64
CA GLY A 221 23.71 7.92 7.85
C GLY A 221 23.42 6.41 7.83
N GLY A 222 22.86 5.87 6.77
CA GLY A 222 22.51 4.45 6.63
C GLY A 222 21.05 4.24 6.25
N THR A 223 20.66 2.97 6.12
CA THR A 223 19.26 2.58 5.88
C THR A 223 18.49 2.48 7.20
N PRO A 224 17.17 2.75 7.21
CA PRO A 224 16.33 2.55 8.39
C PRO A 224 16.37 1.11 8.89
N GLU A 225 16.10 0.94 10.19
CA GLU A 225 15.85 -0.38 10.76
C GLU A 225 14.63 -1.02 10.07
N ASP A 226 14.74 -2.31 9.75
CA ASP A 226 13.66 -3.01 9.05
C ASP A 226 12.47 -3.24 9.97
N VAL A 227 11.26 -3.11 9.40
CA VAL A 227 10.01 -3.33 10.13
C VAL A 227 9.86 -4.82 10.48
N PRO A 228 9.50 -5.19 11.71
CA PRO A 228 9.26 -6.59 12.07
C PRO A 228 8.10 -7.18 11.24
N PRO A 229 8.14 -8.49 10.90
CA PRO A 229 7.07 -9.08 10.13
C PRO A 229 5.76 -9.19 10.93
N LEU A 230 4.62 -9.00 10.27
CA LEU A 230 3.30 -9.21 10.88
C LEU A 230 3.03 -10.69 11.17
N TYR A 231 3.48 -11.60 10.30
CA TYR A 231 3.32 -13.03 10.53
C TYR A 231 4.13 -13.46 11.76
N GLY A 232 3.42 -13.99 12.77
CA GLY A 232 4.03 -14.31 14.07
C GLY A 232 3.94 -13.20 15.12
N TRP A 233 3.43 -12.02 14.79
CA TRP A 233 3.20 -10.95 15.76
C TRP A 233 2.18 -11.39 16.84
N PRO A 234 2.33 -10.94 18.11
CA PRO A 234 1.43 -11.35 19.20
C PRO A 234 0.09 -10.60 19.17
N PHE A 235 -0.72 -10.85 18.12
CA PHE A 235 -2.05 -10.27 18.00
C PHE A 235 -2.98 -10.63 19.19
N PRO A 236 -3.89 -9.72 19.58
CA PRO A 236 -4.97 -10.06 20.51
C PRO A 236 -5.88 -11.13 19.90
N SER A 237 -6.54 -11.90 20.72
CA SER A 237 -7.53 -12.89 20.23
C SER A 237 -8.80 -12.23 19.67
N GLY A 238 -9.04 -10.99 20.03
CA GLY A 238 -10.13 -10.15 19.53
C GLY A 238 -10.48 -9.02 20.49
N PHE A 239 -11.31 -8.09 19.99
CA PHE A 239 -11.80 -6.94 20.73
C PHE A 239 -13.14 -6.43 20.19
N GLU A 240 -13.75 -5.45 20.88
CA GLU A 240 -14.94 -4.75 20.41
C GLU A 240 -14.62 -3.29 20.18
N LEU A 241 -15.20 -2.72 19.12
CA LEU A 241 -15.19 -1.30 18.84
C LEU A 241 -16.61 -0.74 18.81
N LYS A 242 -16.70 0.55 19.12
CA LYS A 242 -17.93 1.32 19.02
C LYS A 242 -17.62 2.60 18.27
N GLU A 243 -18.40 2.91 17.23
CA GLU A 243 -18.18 4.06 16.37
C GLU A 243 -19.51 4.61 15.84
N ASP A 244 -19.52 5.89 15.50
CA ASP A 244 -20.67 6.55 14.86
C ASP A 244 -20.72 6.18 13.37
N ILE A 245 -21.14 4.93 13.12
CA ILE A 245 -21.37 4.35 11.79
C ILE A 245 -22.88 4.14 11.57
N PRO A 246 -23.32 3.91 10.34
CA PRO A 246 -24.67 3.50 10.06
C PRO A 246 -25.14 2.39 11.02
N PRO A 247 -26.44 2.24 11.29
CA PRO A 247 -26.96 1.29 12.29
C PRO A 247 -26.83 -0.17 11.81
N VAL A 248 -25.61 -0.60 11.62
CA VAL A 248 -25.21 -1.98 11.31
C VAL A 248 -24.18 -2.46 12.33
N GLU A 249 -24.19 -3.73 12.62
CA GLU A 249 -23.16 -4.43 13.40
C GLU A 249 -22.28 -5.21 12.45
N VAL A 250 -20.95 -5.10 12.60
CA VAL A 250 -20.01 -5.80 11.75
C VAL A 250 -19.20 -6.79 12.56
N ALA A 251 -19.25 -8.05 12.16
CA ALA A 251 -18.36 -9.10 12.65
C ALA A 251 -17.22 -9.28 11.65
N LEU A 252 -15.99 -9.29 12.14
CA LEU A 252 -14.79 -9.54 11.34
C LEU A 252 -13.98 -10.66 11.96
N VAL A 253 -13.46 -11.54 11.10
CA VAL A 253 -12.51 -12.59 11.47
C VAL A 253 -11.31 -12.44 10.56
N GLY A 254 -10.15 -12.12 11.12
CA GLY A 254 -8.92 -11.93 10.37
C GLY A 254 -7.86 -12.98 10.69
N ALA A 255 -6.93 -13.16 9.76
CA ALA A 255 -5.72 -13.95 9.94
C ALA A 255 -4.52 -13.26 9.28
N PRO A 256 -3.32 -13.29 9.89
CA PRO A 256 -2.13 -12.68 9.31
C PRO A 256 -1.63 -13.48 8.11
N LEU A 257 -1.15 -12.77 7.09
CA LEU A 257 -0.51 -13.30 5.90
C LEU A 257 1.01 -13.14 5.98
N PRO A 258 1.76 -13.95 5.20
CA PRO A 258 3.22 -13.87 5.18
C PRO A 258 3.72 -12.57 4.54
N PRO A 259 5.01 -12.21 4.72
CA PRO A 259 5.65 -11.13 3.96
C PRO A 259 5.62 -11.38 2.45
N ALA A 260 5.67 -10.31 1.66
CA ALA A 260 5.65 -10.37 0.19
C ALA A 260 6.76 -11.26 -0.41
N GLY A 261 7.94 -11.33 0.23
CA GLY A 261 9.06 -12.19 -0.20
C GLY A 261 9.01 -13.62 0.31
N ALA A 262 7.93 -14.09 0.95
CA ALA A 262 7.81 -15.47 1.41
C ALA A 262 7.77 -16.44 0.21
N LYS A 263 8.25 -17.68 0.44
CA LYS A 263 8.35 -18.70 -0.61
C LYS A 263 7.00 -19.01 -1.28
N ASP A 264 5.92 -18.94 -0.54
CA ASP A 264 4.56 -19.25 -0.96
C ASP A 264 3.69 -17.99 -1.20
N ALA A 265 4.31 -16.81 -1.20
CA ALA A 265 3.59 -15.54 -1.39
C ALA A 265 2.75 -15.52 -2.67
N THR A 266 3.28 -16.01 -3.80
CA THR A 266 2.52 -16.10 -5.06
C THR A 266 1.31 -17.03 -4.95
N ALA A 267 1.43 -18.15 -4.23
CA ALA A 267 0.29 -19.04 -4.01
C ALA A 267 -0.76 -18.39 -3.07
N VAL A 268 -0.33 -17.61 -2.09
CA VAL A 268 -1.23 -16.79 -1.25
C VAL A 268 -1.93 -15.74 -2.09
N GLU A 269 -1.25 -15.06 -2.97
CA GLU A 269 -1.83 -14.06 -3.87
C GLU A 269 -2.91 -14.66 -4.78
N VAL A 270 -2.61 -15.81 -5.40
CA VAL A 270 -3.59 -16.56 -6.20
C VAL A 270 -4.77 -17.03 -5.32
N LEU A 271 -4.53 -17.47 -4.09
CA LEU A 271 -5.58 -17.81 -3.13
C LEU A 271 -6.53 -16.63 -2.90
N LEU A 272 -5.98 -15.45 -2.61
CA LEU A 272 -6.76 -14.24 -2.33
C LEU A 272 -7.59 -13.82 -3.55
N GLU A 273 -7.01 -13.88 -4.73
CA GLU A 273 -7.69 -13.55 -5.98
C GLU A 273 -8.81 -14.54 -6.32
N VAL A 274 -8.62 -15.83 -6.07
CA VAL A 274 -9.67 -16.83 -6.27
C VAL A 274 -10.81 -16.65 -5.27
N LEU A 275 -10.53 -16.22 -4.05
CA LEU A 275 -11.53 -16.00 -3.01
C LEU A 275 -12.28 -14.68 -3.15
N ALA A 276 -11.56 -13.58 -3.38
CA ALA A 276 -12.11 -12.23 -3.27
C ALA A 276 -12.19 -11.48 -4.61
N GLY A 277 -11.38 -11.84 -5.61
CA GLY A 277 -11.32 -11.12 -6.88
C GLY A 277 -12.40 -11.51 -7.89
N GLY A 278 -13.23 -12.50 -7.61
CA GLY A 278 -14.27 -12.97 -8.54
C GLY A 278 -15.58 -12.17 -8.44
N SER A 279 -16.42 -12.32 -9.46
CA SER A 279 -17.79 -11.75 -9.46
C SER A 279 -18.71 -12.40 -8.41
N VAL A 280 -18.33 -13.55 -7.88
CA VAL A 280 -19.05 -14.28 -6.82
C VAL A 280 -18.10 -14.51 -5.66
N ASP A 281 -18.28 -13.74 -4.59
CA ASP A 281 -17.59 -13.96 -3.33
C ASP A 281 -18.25 -15.18 -2.62
N PRO A 282 -17.49 -16.28 -2.38
CA PRO A 282 -18.02 -17.48 -1.77
C PRO A 282 -18.55 -17.25 -0.35
N LEU A 283 -18.01 -16.30 0.40
CA LEU A 283 -18.52 -15.93 1.71
C LEU A 283 -19.89 -15.24 1.62
N HIS A 284 -20.03 -14.30 0.68
CA HIS A 284 -21.31 -13.64 0.40
C HIS A 284 -22.37 -14.66 0.01
N GLU A 285 -22.04 -15.60 -0.87
CA GLU A 285 -22.95 -16.68 -1.27
C GLU A 285 -23.42 -17.51 -0.05
N ILE A 286 -22.51 -17.88 0.84
CA ILE A 286 -22.85 -18.65 2.04
C ILE A 286 -23.71 -17.86 3.02
N VAL A 287 -23.28 -16.65 3.38
CA VAL A 287 -23.83 -15.89 4.51
C VAL A 287 -25.09 -15.11 4.13
N VAL A 288 -25.07 -14.47 2.96
CA VAL A 288 -26.15 -13.59 2.48
C VAL A 288 -27.13 -14.37 1.62
N ALA A 289 -26.70 -14.94 0.50
CA ALA A 289 -27.61 -15.54 -0.47
C ALA A 289 -28.29 -16.82 0.07
N ARG A 290 -27.52 -17.79 0.59
CA ARG A 290 -28.05 -19.07 1.05
C ARG A 290 -28.61 -19.04 2.46
N ARG A 291 -27.83 -18.51 3.42
CA ARG A 291 -28.20 -18.54 4.85
C ARG A 291 -29.09 -17.37 5.27
N LYS A 292 -29.12 -16.26 4.54
CA LYS A 292 -29.84 -15.03 4.85
C LYS A 292 -29.56 -14.55 6.29
N LYS A 293 -28.26 -14.54 6.68
CA LYS A 293 -27.83 -14.21 8.05
C LYS A 293 -27.17 -12.84 8.18
N ALA A 294 -26.89 -12.18 7.09
CA ALA A 294 -26.38 -10.83 7.04
C ALA A 294 -27.00 -10.07 5.87
N ILE A 295 -26.84 -8.76 5.85
CA ILE A 295 -27.19 -7.89 4.72
C ILE A 295 -26.03 -7.79 3.74
N GLU A 296 -24.81 -8.00 4.24
CA GLU A 296 -23.58 -7.98 3.47
C GLU A 296 -22.55 -8.92 4.11
N ALA A 297 -21.72 -9.54 3.30
CA ALA A 297 -20.55 -10.31 3.73
C ALA A 297 -19.53 -10.35 2.59
N GLY A 298 -18.27 -10.43 2.95
CA GLY A 298 -17.20 -10.48 1.96
C GLY A 298 -15.83 -10.75 2.57
N ILE A 299 -14.84 -10.77 1.71
CA ILE A 299 -13.45 -11.03 2.04
C ILE A 299 -12.62 -9.82 1.58
N GLU A 300 -11.88 -9.24 2.50
CA GLU A 300 -10.94 -8.14 2.25
C GLU A 300 -9.50 -8.59 2.48
N THR A 301 -8.59 -7.97 1.79
CA THR A 301 -7.16 -8.28 1.90
C THR A 301 -6.35 -7.00 2.16
N ILE A 302 -5.34 -7.14 2.99
CA ILE A 302 -4.39 -6.08 3.29
C ILE A 302 -3.01 -6.61 2.93
N THR A 303 -2.29 -5.90 2.06
CA THR A 303 -0.93 -6.26 1.66
C THR A 303 0.04 -5.17 2.06
N LEU A 304 1.09 -5.55 2.80
CA LEU A 304 2.18 -4.70 3.24
C LEU A 304 3.50 -5.43 2.97
N ARG A 305 4.60 -4.71 2.88
CA ARG A 305 5.92 -5.29 2.61
C ARG A 305 6.30 -6.40 3.59
N ARG A 306 6.02 -6.20 4.88
CA ARG A 306 6.37 -7.14 5.95
C ARG A 306 5.23 -8.05 6.39
N GLY A 307 4.24 -8.26 5.52
CA GLY A 307 3.12 -9.15 5.75
C GLY A 307 1.80 -8.53 5.35
N GLY A 308 0.70 -9.10 5.82
CA GLY A 308 -0.62 -8.63 5.49
C GLY A 308 -1.68 -9.30 6.32
N GLY A 309 -2.91 -9.26 5.84
CA GLY A 309 -4.04 -9.93 6.47
C GLY A 309 -5.13 -10.29 5.47
N ILE A 310 -5.80 -11.40 5.72
CA ILE A 310 -7.10 -11.72 5.14
C ILE A 310 -8.16 -11.46 6.18
N VAL A 311 -9.24 -10.78 5.80
CA VAL A 311 -10.34 -10.38 6.69
C VAL A 311 -11.65 -10.83 6.09
N PHE A 312 -12.32 -11.75 6.77
CA PHE A 312 -13.71 -12.15 6.49
C PHE A 312 -14.64 -11.24 7.29
N TYR A 313 -15.64 -10.66 6.65
CA TYR A 313 -16.58 -9.80 7.34
C TYR A 313 -18.03 -10.16 7.06
N SER A 314 -18.92 -9.80 7.99
CA SER A 314 -20.36 -9.83 7.77
C SER A 314 -21.02 -8.65 8.49
N ALA A 315 -21.89 -7.94 7.78
CA ALA A 315 -22.68 -6.85 8.32
C ALA A 315 -24.15 -7.27 8.51
N SER A 316 -24.73 -6.93 9.65
CA SER A 316 -26.11 -7.24 9.98
C SER A 316 -26.79 -6.10 10.73
N LEU A 317 -28.14 -6.06 10.70
CA LEU A 317 -28.86 -5.11 11.53
C LEU A 317 -28.64 -5.40 13.03
N PRO A 318 -28.59 -4.36 13.89
CA PRO A 318 -28.17 -4.45 15.28
C PRO A 318 -29.29 -5.02 16.19
N TYR A 319 -29.87 -6.15 15.84
CA TYR A 319 -30.81 -6.92 16.65
C TYR A 319 -30.25 -8.29 17.09
N ARG A 320 -29.10 -8.66 16.52
CA ARG A 320 -28.44 -9.94 16.84
C ARG A 320 -27.49 -9.77 18.02
N ARG A 321 -27.26 -10.88 18.72
CA ARG A 321 -26.21 -10.92 19.74
C ARG A 321 -24.85 -11.11 19.07
N LYS A 322 -23.81 -10.43 19.55
CA LYS A 322 -22.42 -10.60 19.13
C LYS A 322 -22.03 -12.06 18.90
N ALA A 323 -22.34 -12.93 19.89
CA ALA A 323 -22.02 -14.35 19.79
C ALA A 323 -22.68 -15.04 18.58
N THR A 324 -23.86 -14.57 18.16
CA THR A 324 -24.56 -15.11 17.00
C THR A 324 -23.91 -14.64 15.70
N ALA A 325 -23.55 -13.36 15.59
CA ALA A 325 -22.88 -12.81 14.39
C ALA A 325 -21.52 -13.47 14.18
N MET A 326 -20.70 -13.55 15.24
CA MET A 326 -19.41 -14.23 15.19
C MET A 326 -19.53 -15.72 14.83
N ARG A 327 -20.48 -16.44 15.41
CA ARG A 327 -20.70 -17.85 15.09
C ARG A 327 -21.11 -18.06 13.63
N VAL A 328 -21.96 -17.20 13.09
CA VAL A 328 -22.37 -17.27 11.67
C VAL A 328 -21.17 -17.14 10.75
N LEU A 329 -20.26 -16.20 11.08
CA LEU A 329 -19.05 -15.97 10.29
C LEU A 329 -18.04 -17.12 10.45
N ASP A 330 -17.77 -17.58 11.67
CA ASP A 330 -16.90 -18.74 11.92
C ASP A 330 -17.42 -20.00 11.18
N GLU A 331 -18.72 -20.31 11.27
CA GLU A 331 -19.34 -21.45 10.57
C GLU A 331 -19.24 -21.31 9.04
N ALA A 332 -19.29 -20.08 8.51
CA ALA A 332 -19.14 -19.85 7.07
C ALA A 332 -17.69 -20.06 6.62
N ILE A 333 -16.71 -19.58 7.40
CA ILE A 333 -15.29 -19.82 7.11
C ILE A 333 -14.97 -21.32 7.20
N ASP A 334 -15.55 -22.03 8.18
CA ASP A 334 -15.38 -23.49 8.29
C ASP A 334 -16.06 -24.25 7.13
N GLU A 335 -17.15 -23.70 6.55
CA GLU A 335 -17.74 -24.25 5.31
C GLU A 335 -16.82 -24.05 4.09
N LEU A 336 -16.11 -22.90 4.01
CA LEU A 336 -15.11 -22.66 2.97
C LEU A 336 -13.97 -23.70 2.99
N ASP A 337 -13.70 -24.34 4.14
CA ASP A 337 -12.66 -25.39 4.25
C ASP A 337 -12.96 -26.65 3.41
N ARG A 338 -14.21 -26.82 2.94
CA ARG A 338 -14.56 -27.86 1.96
C ARG A 338 -13.90 -27.64 0.60
N MET A 339 -13.44 -26.41 0.35
CA MET A 339 -12.76 -25.98 -0.89
C MET A 339 -13.58 -26.22 -2.17
N ASP A 340 -14.90 -26.25 -2.09
CA ASP A 340 -15.79 -26.39 -3.25
C ASP A 340 -15.65 -25.20 -4.21
N TRP A 341 -15.17 -24.05 -3.71
CA TRP A 341 -14.83 -22.85 -4.46
C TRP A 341 -13.53 -22.99 -5.26
N LEU A 342 -12.61 -23.90 -4.90
CA LEU A 342 -11.32 -24.10 -5.54
C LEU A 342 -11.43 -25.20 -6.62
N THR A 343 -11.98 -24.84 -7.75
CA THR A 343 -12.07 -25.68 -8.95
C THR A 343 -10.97 -25.31 -9.95
N ASP A 344 -10.71 -26.13 -10.95
CA ASP A 344 -9.78 -25.80 -12.04
C ASP A 344 -10.22 -24.53 -12.79
N GLN A 345 -11.54 -24.32 -12.90
CA GLN A 345 -12.10 -23.13 -13.56
C GLN A 345 -11.85 -21.86 -12.72
N THR A 346 -12.12 -21.88 -11.39
CA THR A 346 -11.92 -20.72 -10.53
C THR A 346 -10.43 -20.39 -10.39
N LEU A 347 -9.57 -21.40 -10.28
CA LEU A 347 -8.12 -21.25 -10.30
C LEU A 347 -7.64 -20.58 -11.58
N ALA A 348 -8.05 -21.10 -12.75
CA ALA A 348 -7.67 -20.54 -14.04
C ALA A 348 -8.19 -19.10 -14.20
N SER A 349 -9.39 -18.79 -13.69
CA SER A 349 -9.97 -17.45 -13.75
C SER A 349 -9.21 -16.47 -12.84
N GLY A 350 -8.87 -16.86 -11.61
CA GLY A 350 -8.09 -16.04 -10.70
C GLY A 350 -6.70 -15.73 -11.25
N LYS A 351 -5.98 -16.76 -11.73
CA LYS A 351 -4.69 -16.55 -12.39
C LYS A 351 -4.78 -15.58 -13.57
N ARG A 352 -5.81 -15.72 -14.40
CA ARG A 352 -6.00 -14.85 -15.57
C ARG A 352 -6.20 -13.40 -15.16
N ARG A 353 -7.02 -13.12 -14.15
CA ARG A 353 -7.22 -11.75 -13.65
C ARG A 353 -5.92 -11.13 -13.17
N LEU A 354 -5.15 -11.84 -12.33
CA LEU A 354 -3.84 -11.36 -11.88
C LEU A 354 -2.89 -11.07 -13.04
N ILE A 355 -2.89 -11.92 -14.08
CA ILE A 355 -2.05 -11.75 -15.27
C ILE A 355 -2.56 -10.58 -16.14
N GLU A 356 -3.87 -10.38 -16.24
CA GLU A 356 -4.49 -9.25 -16.96
C GLU A 356 -4.21 -7.93 -16.25
N ASP A 357 -4.28 -7.90 -14.92
CA ASP A 357 -3.93 -6.74 -14.11
C ASP A 357 -2.44 -6.38 -14.26
N ASP A 358 -1.55 -7.37 -14.20
CA ASP A 358 -0.13 -7.18 -14.46
C ASP A 358 0.12 -6.62 -15.86
N ALA A 359 -0.53 -7.20 -16.87
CA ALA A 359 -0.38 -6.75 -18.25
C ALA A 359 -0.89 -5.31 -18.42
N GLY A 360 -1.95 -4.93 -17.70
CA GLY A 360 -2.47 -3.57 -17.64
C GLY A 360 -1.45 -2.59 -17.03
N ALA A 361 -0.84 -2.96 -15.91
CA ALA A 361 0.19 -2.17 -15.26
C ALA A 361 1.41 -1.92 -16.17
N PHE A 362 1.74 -2.85 -17.08
CA PHE A 362 2.85 -2.69 -18.01
C PHE A 362 2.54 -1.81 -19.26
N VAL A 363 1.32 -1.31 -19.41
CA VAL A 363 0.93 -0.43 -20.53
C VAL A 363 1.43 1.01 -20.31
N PHE A 364 1.51 1.48 -19.07
CA PHE A 364 1.91 2.84 -18.73
C PHE A 364 3.32 2.86 -18.12
N ALA A 365 4.01 3.99 -18.29
CA ALA A 365 5.40 4.11 -17.87
C ALA A 365 5.52 4.18 -16.34
N ALA A 366 4.62 4.90 -15.66
CA ALA A 366 4.62 5.03 -14.21
C ALA A 366 4.33 3.70 -13.50
N GLU A 367 3.31 2.95 -13.96
CA GLU A 367 2.95 1.66 -13.35
C GLU A 367 4.04 0.60 -13.57
N ARG A 368 4.74 0.67 -14.71
CA ARG A 368 5.90 -0.19 -14.94
C ARG A 368 7.06 0.16 -14.02
N ALA A 369 7.31 1.46 -13.80
CA ALA A 369 8.30 1.92 -12.84
C ALA A 369 7.93 1.48 -11.41
N ASP A 370 6.65 1.53 -11.06
CA ASP A 370 6.08 1.03 -9.80
C ASP A 370 6.33 -0.48 -9.61
N ALA A 371 6.06 -1.30 -10.62
CA ALA A 371 6.31 -2.74 -10.58
C ALA A 371 7.80 -3.05 -10.36
N ILE A 372 8.70 -2.30 -11.02
CA ILE A 372 10.15 -2.41 -10.84
C ILE A 372 10.57 -1.99 -9.43
N GLY A 373 10.11 -0.83 -8.96
CA GLY A 373 10.43 -0.29 -7.65
C GLY A 373 9.94 -1.20 -6.53
N THR A 374 8.67 -1.63 -6.57
CA THR A 374 8.08 -2.59 -5.62
C THR A 374 8.86 -3.89 -5.61
N SER A 375 9.15 -4.47 -6.78
CA SER A 375 9.91 -5.72 -6.86
C SER A 375 11.30 -5.59 -6.25
N ARG A 376 11.99 -4.46 -6.48
CA ARG A 376 13.29 -4.19 -5.87
C ARG A 376 13.19 -4.03 -4.36
N TRP A 377 12.27 -3.18 -3.88
CA TRP A 377 12.16 -2.83 -2.47
C TRP A 377 11.54 -3.95 -1.62
N TRP A 378 10.44 -4.55 -2.10
CA TRP A 378 9.72 -5.56 -1.33
C TRP A 378 10.33 -6.95 -1.43
N LEU A 379 10.88 -7.31 -2.59
CA LEU A 379 11.34 -8.67 -2.92
C LEU A 379 12.86 -8.77 -3.10
N GLY A 380 13.57 -7.64 -3.12
CA GLY A 380 15.02 -7.58 -3.24
C GLY A 380 15.57 -7.78 -4.65
N ASP A 381 14.71 -7.96 -5.65
CA ASP A 381 15.13 -8.24 -7.04
C ASP A 381 14.11 -7.72 -8.05
N THR A 382 14.52 -6.79 -8.90
CA THR A 382 13.69 -6.21 -9.97
C THR A 382 13.16 -7.23 -10.97
N ARG A 383 13.81 -8.40 -11.10
CA ARG A 383 13.36 -9.46 -12.02
C ARG A 383 11.97 -9.99 -11.69
N TYR A 384 11.54 -9.86 -10.43
CA TYR A 384 10.18 -10.24 -10.03
C TYR A 384 9.09 -9.49 -10.81
N ALA A 385 9.32 -8.23 -11.20
CA ALA A 385 8.40 -7.47 -12.05
C ALA A 385 8.16 -8.15 -13.40
N PHE A 386 9.17 -8.81 -13.95
CA PHE A 386 9.12 -9.42 -15.29
C PHE A 386 8.78 -10.91 -15.27
N ASP A 387 9.00 -11.58 -14.14
CA ASP A 387 8.75 -13.03 -13.98
C ASP A 387 7.40 -13.32 -13.34
N ARG A 388 6.66 -12.30 -12.88
CA ARG A 388 5.44 -12.43 -12.10
C ARG A 388 4.37 -13.27 -12.83
N THR A 389 4.10 -12.97 -14.09
CA THR A 389 3.17 -13.77 -14.92
C THR A 389 3.53 -15.26 -14.93
N SER A 390 4.80 -15.59 -15.13
CA SER A 390 5.26 -16.99 -15.14
C SER A 390 5.11 -17.67 -13.79
N ARG A 391 5.31 -16.92 -12.70
CA ARG A 391 5.13 -17.41 -11.32
C ARG A 391 3.67 -17.69 -11.02
N ILE A 392 2.77 -16.75 -11.38
CA ILE A 392 1.33 -16.92 -11.21
C ILE A 392 0.85 -18.14 -12.02
N ASP A 393 1.30 -18.29 -13.27
CA ASP A 393 0.91 -19.40 -14.13
C ASP A 393 1.39 -20.76 -13.60
N ALA A 394 2.54 -20.78 -12.94
CA ALA A 394 3.10 -22.00 -12.34
C ALA A 394 2.37 -22.47 -11.07
N VAL A 395 1.60 -21.60 -10.37
CA VAL A 395 0.90 -21.97 -9.13
C VAL A 395 -0.07 -23.11 -9.36
N THR A 396 0.02 -24.15 -8.56
CA THR A 396 -0.85 -25.33 -8.62
C THR A 396 -2.03 -25.21 -7.67
N ARG A 397 -3.07 -26.01 -7.90
CA ARG A 397 -4.22 -26.13 -7.00
C ARG A 397 -3.80 -26.59 -5.59
N ASP A 398 -2.83 -27.50 -5.51
CA ASP A 398 -2.34 -28.02 -4.24
C ASP A 398 -1.61 -26.96 -3.42
N GLU A 399 -0.86 -26.05 -4.07
CA GLU A 399 -0.21 -24.90 -3.41
C GLU A 399 -1.24 -23.91 -2.89
N VAL A 400 -2.28 -23.58 -3.64
CA VAL A 400 -3.40 -22.74 -3.16
C VAL A 400 -4.11 -23.39 -1.98
N ALA A 401 -4.38 -24.72 -2.06
CA ALA A 401 -4.98 -25.46 -0.95
C ALA A 401 -4.07 -25.52 0.29
N ALA A 402 -2.74 -25.59 0.09
CA ALA A 402 -1.78 -25.53 1.18
C ALA A 402 -1.75 -24.15 1.83
N ALA A 403 -1.76 -23.07 1.04
CA ALA A 403 -1.84 -21.69 1.52
C ALA A 403 -3.12 -21.46 2.35
N TRP A 404 -4.29 -21.94 1.88
CA TRP A 404 -5.53 -21.90 2.66
C TRP A 404 -5.39 -22.56 4.04
N ARG A 405 -4.81 -23.78 4.08
CA ARG A 405 -4.63 -24.50 5.35
C ARG A 405 -3.76 -23.74 6.31
N VAL A 406 -2.62 -23.23 5.84
CA VAL A 406 -1.63 -22.56 6.69
C VAL A 406 -2.14 -21.19 7.17
N TYR A 407 -2.68 -20.38 6.26
CA TYR A 407 -2.95 -18.95 6.53
C TYR A 407 -4.41 -18.65 6.89
N VAL A 408 -5.33 -19.61 6.73
CA VAL A 408 -6.74 -19.40 7.07
C VAL A 408 -7.25 -20.45 8.04
N ARG A 409 -7.16 -21.74 7.66
CA ARG A 409 -7.76 -22.82 8.48
C ARG A 409 -7.06 -22.99 9.83
N ASP A 410 -5.73 -23.15 9.80
CA ASP A 410 -4.90 -23.45 10.97
C ASP A 410 -4.34 -22.17 11.63
N ALA A 411 -4.56 -21.00 11.03
CA ALA A 411 -4.13 -19.73 11.55
C ALA A 411 -4.86 -19.31 12.83
N LYS A 412 -4.16 -18.58 13.70
CA LYS A 412 -4.77 -17.93 14.85
C LYS A 412 -5.70 -16.83 14.38
N ARG A 413 -7.01 -17.09 14.44
CA ARG A 413 -8.04 -16.12 14.05
C ARG A 413 -8.19 -15.00 15.08
N ILE A 414 -8.29 -13.77 14.58
CA ILE A 414 -8.52 -12.56 15.36
C ILE A 414 -9.96 -12.13 15.11
N ARG A 415 -10.72 -11.89 16.19
CA ARG A 415 -12.15 -11.58 16.10
C ARG A 415 -12.43 -10.15 16.52
N ILE A 416 -12.95 -9.33 15.60
CA ILE A 416 -13.30 -7.94 15.85
C ILE A 416 -14.82 -7.78 15.70
N TYR A 417 -15.44 -7.10 16.63
CA TYR A 417 -16.86 -6.82 16.58
C TYR A 417 -17.10 -5.31 16.69
N VAL A 418 -17.74 -4.76 15.67
CA VAL A 418 -18.03 -3.33 15.59
C VAL A 418 -19.50 -3.09 15.83
N LYS A 419 -19.80 -2.13 16.71
CA LYS A 419 -21.16 -1.68 17.04
C LYS A 419 -21.35 -0.22 16.67
N PRO A 420 -22.52 0.15 16.15
CA PRO A 420 -22.88 1.55 15.99
C PRO A 420 -23.07 2.22 17.37
N GLU A 421 -22.70 3.48 17.48
CA GLU A 421 -22.96 4.27 18.68
C GLU A 421 -24.45 4.52 18.88
N HIS A 422 -25.16 4.77 17.79
CA HIS A 422 -26.56 5.14 17.78
C HIS A 422 -27.37 4.11 16.98
N VAL A 423 -28.36 3.48 17.64
CA VAL A 423 -29.31 2.56 16.99
C VAL A 423 -30.71 3.12 17.15
N PRO A 424 -31.39 3.49 16.07
CA PRO A 424 -32.77 3.93 16.10
C PRO A 424 -33.71 2.91 16.76
N ALA A 425 -34.68 3.39 17.56
CA ALA A 425 -35.56 2.52 18.34
C ALA A 425 -36.37 1.54 17.46
N TYR A 426 -36.78 1.97 16.25
CA TYR A 426 -37.51 1.11 15.31
C TYR A 426 -36.64 -0.06 14.81
N ILE A 427 -35.34 0.12 14.62
CA ILE A 427 -34.42 -0.98 14.24
C ILE A 427 -34.29 -1.97 15.39
N ARG A 428 -34.19 -1.50 16.64
CA ARG A 428 -34.15 -2.40 17.81
C ARG A 428 -35.43 -3.23 17.96
N MET A 429 -36.59 -2.62 17.64
CA MET A 429 -37.90 -3.30 17.79
C MET A 429 -38.27 -4.19 16.60
N PHE A 430 -37.93 -3.77 15.37
CA PHE A 430 -38.42 -4.41 14.15
C PHE A 430 -37.34 -4.96 13.24
N GLY A 431 -36.04 -4.74 13.52
CA GLY A 431 -34.93 -5.22 12.68
C GLY A 431 -34.94 -6.74 12.46
N TRP A 432 -35.49 -7.51 13.37
CA TRP A 432 -35.64 -8.95 13.21
C TRP A 432 -36.60 -9.37 12.10
N LEU A 433 -37.46 -8.46 11.63
CA LEU A 433 -38.39 -8.73 10.53
C LEU A 433 -37.67 -8.59 9.15
N TYR A 434 -36.54 -7.93 9.08
CA TYR A 434 -35.82 -7.69 7.82
C TYR A 434 -35.62 -8.97 6.97
N PRO A 435 -35.19 -10.12 7.53
CA PRO A 435 -35.02 -11.36 6.75
C PRO A 435 -36.32 -11.93 6.17
N LEU A 436 -37.47 -11.40 6.53
CA LEU A 436 -38.76 -11.82 5.97
C LEU A 436 -39.13 -11.08 4.70
N PHE A 437 -38.37 -9.97 4.39
CA PHE A 437 -38.63 -9.10 3.25
C PHE A 437 -37.44 -8.99 2.26
N SER A 438 -36.32 -9.67 2.54
CA SER A 438 -35.11 -9.73 1.72
C SER A 438 -34.97 -11.01 0.88
#